data_1b513d05a0755c9b37cb7edc5d736964
#
_entry.id   1b513d05a0755c9b37cb7edc5d736964
#
_cell.length_a   1.000
_cell.length_b   1.000
_cell.length_c   1.000
_cell.angle_alpha   90.00
_cell.angle_beta   90.00
_cell.angle_gamma   90.00
#
_symmetry.space_group_name_H-M   'P 1'
#
loop_
_entity.id
_entity.type
_entity.pdbx_description
1 polymer ?
#
loop_
_entity_poly.entity_id
_entity_poly.type
_entity_poly.pdbx_seq_one_letter_code
_entity_poly.pdbx_strand_id
1 'polypeptide(L)'
;MAALALTGNVAQVAAAVGKPEKWELKFGFIKLTDMVPLAVAYEKGYFEDEGLFVTLEAQANWKVLFDRVVSGELDGAHMLAPMPLGAATGVITKAEIISPFTLSYNGAAITVSNSVWEEMKKTVPMEGGKPKHPISAEALKPVLESYKKSGKQLNLGMTFPVGTHNYLLRYWLAAGGVNPGLYSPTDASGTVNAQAMLSVVPPPQMVPTMEAGTTAGYCVGEPWNQQAVTKGLGVPVLTSENLWPNGSDKVFGVTKAFADKNPNTTIRTVKALIRASAWLDANNNANRPEAVKIISRPAYVGADEKVIANSMTGTFEFEKGDKRPIPDFNKFFRGYYGMPYYSDAIWWTTQMRRWGHIPEQ
;
A
#
# COMPACT_ATOMS: atom_id res chain seq x y z
N MET A 1 -12.33 32.27 1.99
CA MET A 1 -12.80 32.74 0.67
C MET A 1 -12.26 31.91 -0.52
N ALA A 2 -11.15 31.18 -0.38
CA ALA A 2 -10.65 30.30 -1.46
C ALA A 2 -11.50 29.04 -1.72
N ALA A 3 -12.22 28.54 -0.73
CA ALA A 3 -13.06 27.33 -0.86
C ALA A 3 -14.33 27.53 -1.72
N LEU A 4 -14.89 28.76 -1.77
CA LEU A 4 -16.06 29.05 -2.61
C LEU A 4 -15.73 29.18 -4.11
N ALA A 5 -14.49 29.53 -4.46
CA ALA A 5 -14.05 29.61 -5.85
C ALA A 5 -13.86 28.23 -6.50
N LEU A 6 -13.52 27.22 -5.69
CA LEU A 6 -13.34 25.84 -6.16
C LEU A 6 -14.68 25.14 -6.47
N THR A 7 -15.75 25.41 -5.73
CA THR A 7 -17.06 24.77 -5.96
C THR A 7 -17.78 25.28 -7.21
N GLY A 8 -17.61 26.56 -7.56
CA GLY A 8 -18.16 27.13 -8.80
C GLY A 8 -17.44 26.62 -10.06
N ASN A 9 -16.14 26.40 -9.98
CA ASN A 9 -15.33 25.92 -11.10
C ASN A 9 -15.46 24.41 -11.36
N VAL A 10 -15.76 23.59 -10.34
CA VAL A 10 -15.91 22.13 -10.51
C VAL A 10 -17.11 21.80 -11.39
N ALA A 11 -18.22 22.50 -11.24
CA ALA A 11 -19.38 22.32 -12.10
C ALA A 11 -19.11 22.77 -13.55
N GLN A 12 -18.36 23.86 -13.76
CA GLN A 12 -17.96 24.33 -15.09
C GLN A 12 -16.95 23.42 -15.76
N VAL A 13 -15.97 22.89 -15.02
CA VAL A 13 -15.01 21.91 -15.54
C VAL A 13 -15.70 20.60 -15.88
N ALA A 14 -16.66 20.14 -15.06
CA ALA A 14 -17.47 18.95 -15.35
C ALA A 14 -18.30 19.11 -16.63
N ALA A 15 -18.85 20.30 -16.89
CA ALA A 15 -19.58 20.59 -18.11
C ALA A 15 -18.69 20.71 -19.37
N ALA A 16 -17.39 20.91 -19.21
CA ALA A 16 -16.41 21.08 -20.30
C ALA A 16 -15.71 19.77 -20.70
N VAL A 17 -15.86 18.68 -19.91
CA VAL A 17 -15.22 17.39 -20.24
C VAL A 17 -15.98 16.72 -21.39
N GLY A 18 -15.29 16.48 -22.49
CA GLY A 18 -15.83 15.82 -23.69
C GLY A 18 -16.25 14.36 -23.45
N LYS A 19 -16.79 13.71 -24.48
CA LYS A 19 -17.07 12.27 -24.44
C LYS A 19 -15.74 11.49 -24.25
N PRO A 20 -15.78 10.33 -23.57
CA PRO A 20 -14.58 9.51 -23.45
C PRO A 20 -14.11 9.03 -24.84
N GLU A 21 -12.81 9.05 -25.08
CA GLU A 21 -12.20 8.56 -26.33
C GLU A 21 -12.22 7.04 -26.36
N LYS A 22 -12.02 6.41 -25.20
CA LYS A 22 -12.13 4.98 -24.96
C LYS A 22 -13.05 4.77 -23.75
N TRP A 23 -14.11 3.99 -23.90
CA TRP A 23 -15.12 3.76 -22.87
C TRP A 23 -15.09 2.36 -22.26
N GLU A 24 -14.59 1.35 -22.99
CA GLU A 24 -14.35 0.00 -22.47
C GLU A 24 -12.92 -0.06 -21.93
N LEU A 25 -12.79 -0.27 -20.62
CA LEU A 25 -11.51 -0.14 -19.90
C LEU A 25 -11.26 -1.39 -19.06
N LYS A 26 -9.97 -1.74 -18.92
CA LYS A 26 -9.49 -2.79 -18.04
C LYS A 26 -8.55 -2.21 -17.01
N PHE A 27 -8.89 -2.33 -15.73
CA PHE A 27 -8.03 -1.87 -14.64
C PHE A 27 -7.56 -3.05 -13.79
N GLY A 28 -6.25 -3.11 -13.55
CA GLY A 28 -5.62 -4.12 -12.72
C GLY A 28 -5.59 -3.73 -11.25
N PHE A 29 -5.67 -4.71 -10.36
CA PHE A 29 -5.47 -4.49 -8.93
C PHE A 29 -4.83 -5.70 -8.24
N ILE A 30 -4.24 -5.48 -7.08
CA ILE A 30 -3.79 -6.52 -6.15
C ILE A 30 -4.79 -6.64 -5.01
N LYS A 31 -5.02 -7.86 -4.52
CA LYS A 31 -5.95 -8.18 -3.42
C LYS A 31 -5.49 -7.58 -2.09
N LEU A 32 -5.80 -6.31 -1.90
CA LEU A 32 -5.51 -5.47 -0.73
C LEU A 32 -6.73 -4.58 -0.46
N THR A 33 -6.96 -4.18 0.78
CA THR A 33 -8.12 -3.34 1.13
C THR A 33 -8.09 -1.98 0.45
N ASP A 34 -6.91 -1.47 0.14
CA ASP A 34 -6.72 -0.15 -0.47
C ASP A 34 -7.05 -0.08 -1.98
N MET A 35 -7.44 -1.21 -2.61
CA MET A 35 -8.08 -1.20 -3.93
C MET A 35 -9.55 -0.74 -3.87
N VAL A 36 -10.09 -0.56 -2.68
CA VAL A 36 -11.52 -0.27 -2.44
C VAL A 36 -12.09 0.91 -3.23
N PRO A 37 -11.35 2.01 -3.54
CA PRO A 37 -11.89 3.05 -4.40
C PRO A 37 -12.29 2.56 -5.80
N LEU A 38 -11.53 1.61 -6.37
CA LEU A 38 -11.88 0.98 -7.66
C LEU A 38 -13.14 0.13 -7.54
N ALA A 39 -13.23 -0.70 -6.48
CA ALA A 39 -14.39 -1.55 -6.25
C ALA A 39 -15.66 -0.72 -6.00
N VAL A 40 -15.57 0.33 -5.18
CA VAL A 40 -16.70 1.23 -4.90
C VAL A 40 -17.13 1.99 -6.16
N ALA A 41 -16.19 2.51 -6.96
CA ALA A 41 -16.52 3.18 -8.21
C ALA A 41 -17.25 2.25 -9.18
N TYR A 42 -16.87 1.00 -9.23
CA TYR A 42 -17.52 -0.03 -10.03
C TYR A 42 -18.93 -0.37 -9.49
N GLU A 43 -19.03 -0.77 -8.23
CA GLU A 43 -20.26 -1.29 -7.64
C GLU A 43 -21.35 -0.21 -7.42
N LYS A 44 -20.93 1.04 -7.28
CA LYS A 44 -21.86 2.18 -7.14
C LYS A 44 -22.23 2.84 -8.48
N GLY A 45 -21.74 2.28 -9.60
CA GLY A 45 -22.04 2.81 -10.94
C GLY A 45 -21.35 4.14 -11.25
N TYR A 46 -20.30 4.53 -10.50
CA TYR A 46 -19.65 5.83 -10.73
C TYR A 46 -18.85 5.88 -12.03
N PHE A 47 -18.36 4.73 -12.52
CA PHE A 47 -17.73 4.64 -13.83
C PHE A 47 -18.80 4.79 -14.95
N GLU A 48 -19.93 4.11 -14.83
CA GLU A 48 -21.04 4.19 -15.79
C GLU A 48 -21.62 5.59 -15.87
N ASP A 49 -21.76 6.30 -14.74
CA ASP A 49 -22.18 7.71 -14.68
C ASP A 49 -21.25 8.63 -15.49
N GLU A 50 -19.99 8.27 -15.61
CA GLU A 50 -18.99 8.97 -16.42
C GLU A 50 -18.92 8.42 -17.86
N GLY A 51 -19.77 7.46 -18.23
CA GLY A 51 -19.80 6.83 -19.56
C GLY A 51 -18.69 5.83 -19.79
N LEU A 52 -18.15 5.22 -18.72
CA LEU A 52 -17.06 4.25 -18.76
C LEU A 52 -17.55 2.86 -18.35
N PHE A 53 -17.21 1.85 -19.13
CA PHE A 53 -17.48 0.43 -18.84
C PHE A 53 -16.18 -0.25 -18.42
N VAL A 54 -16.00 -0.41 -17.11
CA VAL A 54 -14.75 -0.88 -16.53
C VAL A 54 -14.83 -2.36 -16.19
N THR A 55 -13.79 -3.12 -16.53
CA THR A 55 -13.53 -4.46 -16.00
C THR A 55 -12.39 -4.36 -14.99
N LEU A 56 -12.58 -4.89 -13.78
CA LEU A 56 -11.55 -4.97 -12.76
C LEU A 56 -10.92 -6.36 -12.76
N GLU A 57 -9.60 -6.44 -12.94
CA GLU A 57 -8.86 -7.71 -13.03
C GLU A 57 -7.84 -7.84 -11.88
N ALA A 58 -8.02 -8.85 -11.01
CA ALA A 58 -7.04 -9.18 -9.99
C ALA A 58 -5.76 -9.72 -10.63
N GLN A 59 -4.61 -9.22 -10.19
CA GLN A 59 -3.31 -9.63 -10.69
C GLN A 59 -2.54 -10.45 -9.63
N ALA A 60 -1.66 -11.35 -10.09
CA ALA A 60 -0.93 -12.26 -9.22
C ALA A 60 0.11 -11.54 -8.33
N ASN A 61 0.76 -10.50 -8.86
CA ASN A 61 1.79 -9.73 -8.19
C ASN A 61 2.03 -8.38 -8.88
N TRP A 62 2.83 -7.53 -8.23
CA TRP A 62 3.10 -6.17 -8.71
C TRP A 62 3.85 -6.12 -10.05
N LYS A 63 4.75 -7.08 -10.30
CA LYS A 63 5.48 -7.12 -11.57
C LYS A 63 4.55 -7.42 -12.75
N VAL A 64 3.72 -8.43 -12.62
CA VAL A 64 2.72 -8.80 -13.66
C VAL A 64 1.76 -7.63 -13.91
N LEU A 65 1.25 -7.00 -12.85
CA LEU A 65 0.38 -5.83 -12.97
C LEU A 65 1.06 -4.70 -13.76
N PHE A 66 2.29 -4.37 -13.37
CA PHE A 66 3.04 -3.28 -14.00
C PHE A 66 3.33 -3.57 -15.46
N ASP A 67 3.84 -4.76 -15.78
CA ASP A 67 4.16 -5.17 -17.16
C ASP A 67 2.91 -5.13 -18.07
N ARG A 68 1.74 -5.53 -17.56
CA ARG A 68 0.47 -5.48 -18.30
C ARG A 68 -0.04 -4.05 -18.54
N VAL A 69 0.27 -3.09 -17.66
CA VAL A 69 0.00 -1.67 -17.92
C VAL A 69 0.96 -1.12 -18.96
N VAL A 70 2.25 -1.44 -18.86
CA VAL A 70 3.26 -0.97 -19.82
C VAL A 70 2.98 -1.52 -21.23
N SER A 71 2.54 -2.78 -21.35
CA SER A 71 2.18 -3.39 -22.62
C SER A 71 0.85 -2.88 -23.21
N GLY A 72 0.02 -2.21 -22.41
CA GLY A 72 -1.33 -1.76 -22.81
C GLY A 72 -2.40 -2.85 -22.73
N GLU A 73 -2.12 -4.01 -22.14
CA GLU A 73 -3.13 -5.02 -21.84
C GLU A 73 -4.10 -4.55 -20.74
N LEU A 74 -3.60 -3.73 -19.81
CA LEU A 74 -4.39 -2.98 -18.85
C LEU A 74 -4.31 -1.49 -19.19
N ASP A 75 -5.44 -0.80 -19.14
CA ASP A 75 -5.53 0.64 -19.41
C ASP A 75 -5.03 1.47 -18.22
N GLY A 76 -5.07 0.91 -17.03
CA GLY A 76 -4.60 1.50 -15.80
C GLY A 76 -4.60 0.50 -14.66
N ALA A 77 -4.04 0.87 -13.54
CA ALA A 77 -3.98 -0.04 -12.40
C ALA A 77 -3.79 0.68 -11.05
N HIS A 78 -4.21 -0.02 -10.02
CA HIS A 78 -3.78 0.14 -8.64
C HIS A 78 -2.28 -0.17 -8.54
N MET A 79 -1.45 0.83 -8.19
CA MET A 79 0.01 0.70 -8.13
C MET A 79 0.56 1.14 -6.77
N LEU A 80 1.71 0.60 -6.39
CA LEU A 80 2.51 1.14 -5.31
C LEU A 80 2.99 2.55 -5.67
N ALA A 81 2.86 3.53 -4.77
CA ALA A 81 3.19 4.92 -5.05
C ALA A 81 4.61 5.15 -5.61
N PRO A 82 5.66 4.40 -5.23
CA PRO A 82 6.99 4.53 -5.82
C PRO A 82 7.14 3.94 -7.23
N MET A 83 6.23 3.07 -7.70
CA MET A 83 6.42 2.36 -8.99
C MET A 83 6.53 3.31 -10.20
N PRO A 84 5.69 4.34 -10.37
CA PRO A 84 5.84 5.31 -11.45
C PRO A 84 7.20 6.03 -11.42
N LEU A 85 7.71 6.34 -10.24
CA LEU A 85 9.02 6.98 -10.06
C LEU A 85 10.16 6.01 -10.43
N GLY A 86 10.04 4.74 -10.03
CA GLY A 86 11.00 3.71 -10.41
C GLY A 86 11.03 3.45 -11.91
N ALA A 87 9.88 3.52 -12.57
CA ALA A 87 9.78 3.44 -14.03
C ALA A 87 10.45 4.65 -14.72
N ALA A 88 10.21 5.85 -14.23
CA ALA A 88 10.81 7.08 -14.77
C ALA A 88 12.33 7.09 -14.61
N THR A 89 12.85 6.58 -13.49
CA THR A 89 14.29 6.51 -13.20
C THR A 89 14.98 5.28 -13.79
N GLY A 90 14.23 4.30 -14.31
CA GLY A 90 14.77 3.07 -14.89
C GLY A 90 15.24 2.03 -13.87
N VAL A 91 14.86 2.18 -12.60
CA VAL A 91 15.12 1.16 -11.55
C VAL A 91 14.31 -0.11 -11.80
N ILE A 92 13.13 0.03 -12.37
CA ILE A 92 12.34 -1.05 -12.96
C ILE A 92 12.23 -0.83 -14.47
N THR A 93 11.46 -1.64 -15.18
CA THR A 93 11.23 -1.44 -16.63
C THR A 93 10.91 0.03 -16.90
N LYS A 94 11.76 0.67 -17.71
CA LYS A 94 11.62 2.10 -18.03
C LYS A 94 10.35 2.35 -18.82
N ALA A 95 9.48 3.20 -18.28
CA ALA A 95 8.22 3.60 -18.90
C ALA A 95 7.77 4.95 -18.37
N GLU A 96 7.04 5.68 -19.17
CA GLU A 96 6.38 6.92 -18.74
C GLU A 96 5.02 6.59 -18.15
N ILE A 97 4.98 6.41 -16.84
CA ILE A 97 3.75 6.20 -16.07
C ILE A 97 3.41 7.49 -15.33
N ILE A 98 2.17 7.92 -15.43
CA ILE A 98 1.63 9.03 -14.64
C ILE A 98 0.66 8.51 -13.59
N SER A 99 0.56 9.25 -12.49
CA SER A 99 -0.35 8.96 -11.38
C SER A 99 -1.36 10.11 -11.26
N PRO A 100 -2.48 10.07 -11.99
CA PRO A 100 -3.46 11.15 -11.96
C PRO A 100 -4.27 11.20 -10.65
N PHE A 101 -4.18 10.15 -9.83
CA PHE A 101 -4.93 10.05 -8.58
C PHE A 101 -4.19 9.18 -7.55
N THR A 102 -4.15 9.62 -6.28
CA THR A 102 -3.68 8.82 -5.14
C THR A 102 -4.86 8.08 -4.54
N LEU A 103 -4.81 6.74 -4.57
CA LEU A 103 -5.90 5.88 -4.13
C LEU A 103 -6.00 5.77 -2.61
N SER A 104 -4.85 5.76 -1.90
CA SER A 104 -4.83 5.61 -0.45
C SER A 104 -3.60 6.20 0.20
N TYR A 105 -3.76 6.63 1.44
CA TYR A 105 -2.71 7.05 2.36
C TYR A 105 -2.71 6.15 3.59
N ASN A 106 -1.53 5.89 4.18
CA ASN A 106 -1.33 4.93 5.26
C ASN A 106 -1.74 3.49 4.83
N GLY A 107 -2.26 2.67 5.74
CA GLY A 107 -2.90 1.39 5.40
C GLY A 107 -1.99 0.19 5.34
N ALA A 108 -0.73 0.30 5.74
CA ALA A 108 0.20 -0.82 5.88
C ALA A 108 0.66 -1.00 7.33
N ALA A 109 1.16 -2.19 7.64
CA ALA A 109 1.79 -2.48 8.93
C ALA A 109 2.98 -3.43 8.76
N ILE A 110 3.85 -3.46 9.77
CA ILE A 110 4.91 -4.45 9.89
C ILE A 110 4.45 -5.47 10.91
N THR A 111 4.38 -6.73 10.50
CA THR A 111 3.98 -7.87 11.32
C THR A 111 5.15 -8.82 11.47
N VAL A 112 5.40 -9.32 12.69
CA VAL A 112 6.39 -10.36 12.97
C VAL A 112 5.69 -11.65 13.39
N SER A 113 6.32 -12.80 13.16
CA SER A 113 5.81 -14.09 13.63
C SER A 113 5.76 -14.16 15.16
N ASN A 114 4.91 -15.01 15.70
CA ASN A 114 4.85 -15.18 17.15
C ASN A 114 6.20 -15.57 17.78
N SER A 115 6.99 -16.41 17.10
CA SER A 115 8.32 -16.79 17.61
C SER A 115 9.28 -15.60 17.71
N VAL A 116 9.22 -14.68 16.76
CA VAL A 116 9.98 -13.44 16.80
C VAL A 116 9.43 -12.51 17.88
N TRP A 117 8.11 -12.40 17.96
CA TRP A 117 7.45 -11.56 18.94
C TRP A 117 7.78 -11.94 20.38
N GLU A 118 7.77 -13.21 20.72
CA GLU A 118 8.09 -13.70 22.07
C GLU A 118 9.50 -13.29 22.52
N GLU A 119 10.46 -13.20 21.60
CA GLU A 119 11.79 -12.67 21.92
C GLU A 119 11.80 -11.14 22.02
N MET A 120 11.17 -10.44 21.07
CA MET A 120 11.08 -8.98 21.07
C MET A 120 10.38 -8.46 22.33
N LYS A 121 9.29 -9.10 22.73
CA LYS A 121 8.44 -8.68 23.86
C LYS A 121 9.19 -8.57 25.18
N LYS A 122 10.29 -9.31 25.34
CA LYS A 122 11.14 -9.26 26.54
C LYS A 122 11.80 -7.89 26.75
N THR A 123 11.99 -7.11 25.69
CA THR A 123 12.67 -5.81 25.72
C THR A 123 11.76 -4.62 25.40
N VAL A 124 10.51 -4.90 25.04
CA VAL A 124 9.54 -3.85 24.65
C VAL A 124 9.00 -3.16 25.90
N PRO A 125 8.96 -1.82 25.93
CA PRO A 125 8.31 -1.09 27.02
C PRO A 125 6.83 -1.44 27.13
N MET A 126 6.35 -1.56 28.38
CA MET A 126 4.94 -1.83 28.68
C MET A 126 4.24 -0.57 29.19
N GLU A 127 3.00 -0.37 28.81
CA GLU A 127 2.12 0.70 29.26
C GLU A 127 0.73 0.15 29.56
N GLY A 128 0.24 0.30 30.78
CA GLY A 128 -1.06 -0.26 31.18
C GLY A 128 -1.16 -1.78 31.04
N GLY A 129 -0.06 -2.52 31.21
CA GLY A 129 -0.03 -3.98 31.06
C GLY A 129 0.02 -4.48 29.60
N LYS A 130 0.11 -3.58 28.64
CA LYS A 130 0.20 -3.90 27.20
C LYS A 130 1.51 -3.35 26.60
N PRO A 131 2.00 -3.93 25.49
CA PRO A 131 3.13 -3.41 24.76
C PRO A 131 2.88 -1.95 24.31
N LYS A 132 3.87 -1.08 24.51
CA LYS A 132 3.79 0.31 24.05
C LYS A 132 4.15 0.39 22.57
N HIS A 133 3.17 0.69 21.73
CA HIS A 133 3.37 0.94 20.30
C HIS A 133 3.65 2.42 20.01
N PRO A 134 4.42 2.74 18.94
CA PRO A 134 5.06 1.82 17.99
C PRO A 134 6.27 1.11 18.59
N ILE A 135 6.55 -0.11 18.13
CA ILE A 135 7.68 -0.91 18.61
C ILE A 135 8.89 -0.70 17.70
N SER A 136 10.02 -0.31 18.28
CA SER A 136 11.28 -0.12 17.58
C SER A 136 11.86 -1.45 17.06
N ALA A 137 12.51 -1.41 15.90
CA ALA A 137 13.29 -2.53 15.40
C ALA A 137 14.52 -2.86 16.28
N GLU A 138 14.87 -2.00 17.23
CA GLU A 138 15.88 -2.32 18.25
C GLU A 138 15.55 -3.60 19.02
N ALA A 139 14.26 -3.87 19.24
CA ALA A 139 13.78 -5.11 19.86
C ALA A 139 14.09 -6.39 19.05
N LEU A 140 14.48 -6.27 17.76
CA LEU A 140 14.95 -7.39 16.95
C LEU A 140 16.39 -7.81 17.27
N LYS A 141 17.21 -7.01 17.96
CA LYS A 141 18.62 -7.33 18.21
C LYS A 141 18.83 -8.71 18.87
N PRO A 142 18.08 -9.08 19.93
CA PRO A 142 18.18 -10.43 20.50
C PRO A 142 17.80 -11.55 19.51
N VAL A 143 16.80 -11.29 18.65
CA VAL A 143 16.36 -12.22 17.61
C VAL A 143 17.49 -12.46 16.59
N LEU A 144 18.13 -11.38 16.12
CA LEU A 144 19.24 -11.45 15.17
C LEU A 144 20.42 -12.27 15.74
N GLU A 145 20.76 -12.07 17.02
CA GLU A 145 21.80 -12.85 17.69
C GLU A 145 21.44 -14.34 17.80
N SER A 146 20.16 -14.65 18.07
CA SER A 146 19.67 -16.03 18.11
C SER A 146 19.75 -16.68 16.73
N TYR A 147 19.32 -15.99 15.68
CA TYR A 147 19.41 -16.48 14.30
C TYR A 147 20.87 -16.72 13.89
N LYS A 148 21.77 -15.77 14.17
CA LYS A 148 23.19 -15.89 13.89
C LYS A 148 23.81 -17.09 14.58
N LYS A 149 23.52 -17.31 15.87
CA LYS A 149 24.00 -18.47 16.63
C LYS A 149 23.52 -19.80 16.05
N SER A 150 22.33 -19.83 15.46
CA SER A 150 21.79 -21.02 14.80
C SER A 150 22.21 -21.18 13.33
N GLY A 151 23.12 -20.32 12.83
CA GLY A 151 23.54 -20.32 11.43
C GLY A 151 22.46 -19.90 10.44
N LYS A 152 21.39 -19.25 10.92
CA LYS A 152 20.27 -18.78 10.11
C LYS A 152 20.34 -17.26 9.93
N GLN A 153 19.65 -16.76 8.92
CA GLN A 153 19.49 -15.35 8.69
C GLN A 153 18.00 -14.95 8.83
N LEU A 154 17.73 -13.84 9.49
CA LEU A 154 16.39 -13.32 9.61
C LEU A 154 15.90 -12.86 8.22
N ASN A 155 14.78 -13.39 7.75
CA ASN A 155 14.19 -13.06 6.48
C ASN A 155 12.81 -12.44 6.68
N LEU A 156 12.58 -11.24 6.12
CA LEU A 156 11.32 -10.52 6.19
C LEU A 156 10.73 -10.33 4.79
N GLY A 157 9.41 -10.48 4.67
CA GLY A 157 8.72 -10.29 3.41
C GLY A 157 8.48 -8.82 3.09
N MET A 158 8.70 -8.44 1.85
CA MET A 158 8.27 -7.17 1.27
C MET A 158 7.58 -7.43 -0.07
N THR A 159 6.79 -6.47 -0.58
CA THR A 159 5.91 -6.76 -1.71
C THR A 159 6.56 -6.58 -3.07
N PHE A 160 7.48 -5.62 -3.18
CA PHE A 160 8.18 -5.28 -4.43
C PHE A 160 9.40 -4.41 -4.12
N PRO A 161 10.55 -4.54 -4.85
CA PRO A 161 11.75 -3.75 -4.57
C PRO A 161 11.53 -2.24 -4.62
N VAL A 162 10.85 -1.75 -5.65
CA VAL A 162 10.42 -0.34 -5.76
C VAL A 162 9.00 -0.22 -5.23
N GLY A 163 8.83 -0.46 -3.93
CA GLY A 163 7.54 -0.48 -3.27
C GLY A 163 7.56 0.20 -1.91
N THR A 164 6.43 0.77 -1.51
CA THR A 164 6.22 1.42 -0.23
C THR A 164 6.65 0.52 0.93
N HIS A 165 6.23 -0.74 0.91
CA HIS A 165 6.49 -1.71 1.97
C HIS A 165 7.99 -2.04 2.14
N ASN A 166 8.76 -2.11 1.03
CA ASN A 166 10.20 -2.30 1.09
C ASN A 166 10.89 -1.10 1.76
N TYR A 167 10.54 0.11 1.35
CA TYR A 167 11.16 1.32 1.92
C TYR A 167 10.77 1.56 3.37
N LEU A 168 9.52 1.32 3.74
CA LEU A 168 9.06 1.43 5.13
C LEU A 168 9.74 0.40 6.03
N LEU A 169 9.87 -0.85 5.56
CA LEU A 169 10.55 -1.91 6.30
C LEU A 169 12.03 -1.59 6.52
N ARG A 170 12.72 -1.14 5.47
CA ARG A 170 14.12 -0.68 5.56
C ARG A 170 14.28 0.51 6.50
N TYR A 171 13.37 1.46 6.42
CA TYR A 171 13.38 2.63 7.30
C TYR A 171 13.24 2.23 8.78
N TRP A 172 12.28 1.35 9.09
CA TRP A 172 12.07 0.83 10.44
C TRP A 172 13.29 0.08 10.97
N LEU A 173 13.85 -0.84 10.18
CA LEU A 173 15.04 -1.60 10.54
C LEU A 173 16.22 -0.69 10.86
N ALA A 174 16.54 0.25 9.97
CA ALA A 174 17.64 1.18 10.15
C ALA A 174 17.44 2.12 11.34
N ALA A 175 16.22 2.59 11.58
CA ALA A 175 15.90 3.43 12.76
C ALA A 175 16.13 2.69 14.08
N GLY A 176 15.99 1.36 14.10
CA GLY A 176 16.31 0.50 15.24
C GLY A 176 17.77 0.02 15.29
N GLY A 177 18.64 0.52 14.37
CA GLY A 177 20.04 0.14 14.29
C GLY A 177 20.28 -1.26 13.71
N VAL A 178 19.33 -1.77 12.91
CA VAL A 178 19.44 -3.01 12.15
C VAL A 178 19.71 -2.68 10.68
N ASN A 179 20.84 -3.14 10.14
CA ASN A 179 21.17 -2.88 8.74
C ASN A 179 20.29 -3.73 7.80
N PRO A 180 19.42 -3.10 6.97
CA PRO A 180 18.55 -3.82 6.03
C PRO A 180 19.26 -4.16 4.71
N GLY A 181 20.55 -3.81 4.56
CA GLY A 181 21.29 -3.90 3.31
C GLY A 181 21.05 -2.72 2.37
N LEU A 182 21.79 -2.70 1.26
CA LEU A 182 21.72 -1.67 0.23
C LEU A 182 21.62 -2.32 -1.15
N TYR A 183 20.93 -1.66 -2.06
CA TYR A 183 21.01 -1.91 -3.49
C TYR A 183 22.29 -1.29 -4.04
N SER A 184 22.82 -1.88 -5.10
CA SER A 184 23.95 -1.30 -5.83
C SER A 184 23.83 -1.65 -7.32
N PRO A 185 24.58 -0.98 -8.21
CA PRO A 185 24.61 -1.32 -9.64
C PRO A 185 25.08 -2.77 -9.91
N THR A 186 25.85 -3.36 -8.99
CA THR A 186 26.37 -4.73 -9.08
C THR A 186 25.57 -5.74 -8.27
N ASP A 187 24.66 -5.28 -7.40
CA ASP A 187 23.78 -6.13 -6.59
C ASP A 187 22.38 -5.51 -6.46
N ALA A 188 21.49 -5.94 -7.33
CA ALA A 188 20.09 -5.54 -7.32
C ALA A 188 19.24 -6.29 -6.28
N SER A 189 19.81 -7.17 -5.47
CA SER A 189 19.10 -7.89 -4.40
C SER A 189 18.80 -7.01 -3.19
N GLY A 190 19.59 -5.95 -2.99
CA GLY A 190 19.48 -5.06 -1.83
C GLY A 190 19.95 -5.69 -0.53
N THR A 191 20.87 -6.66 -0.61
CA THR A 191 21.34 -7.46 0.53
C THR A 191 22.77 -7.15 0.96
N VAL A 192 23.42 -6.18 0.33
CA VAL A 192 24.79 -5.80 0.69
C VAL A 192 24.87 -5.43 2.17
N ASN A 193 25.69 -6.17 2.93
CA ASN A 193 25.88 -6.02 4.38
C ASN A 193 24.60 -6.14 5.23
N ALA A 194 23.56 -6.80 4.73
CA ALA A 194 22.30 -6.94 5.44
C ALA A 194 22.43 -7.81 6.70
N GLN A 195 21.88 -7.32 7.82
CA GLN A 195 21.66 -8.11 9.03
C GLN A 195 20.29 -8.83 8.97
N ALA A 196 19.34 -8.27 8.23
CA ALA A 196 18.05 -8.88 7.92
C ALA A 196 17.86 -8.92 6.40
N MET A 197 17.51 -10.08 5.86
CA MET A 197 17.18 -10.26 4.45
C MET A 197 15.77 -9.79 4.18
N LEU A 198 15.54 -9.21 3.00
CA LEU A 198 14.22 -8.83 2.54
C LEU A 198 13.89 -9.58 1.24
N SER A 199 12.79 -10.36 1.28
CA SER A 199 12.35 -11.18 0.15
C SER A 199 11.04 -10.67 -0.43
N VAL A 200 10.90 -10.76 -1.76
CA VAL A 200 9.64 -10.40 -2.43
C VAL A 200 8.61 -11.49 -2.21
N VAL A 201 7.48 -11.10 -1.64
CA VAL A 201 6.33 -11.98 -1.41
C VAL A 201 5.06 -11.27 -1.86
N PRO A 202 4.24 -11.87 -2.73
CA PRO A 202 2.95 -11.30 -3.10
C PRO A 202 2.04 -11.13 -1.87
N PRO A 203 1.25 -10.04 -1.76
CA PRO A 203 0.46 -9.76 -0.57
C PRO A 203 -0.40 -10.92 -0.06
N PRO A 204 -1.17 -11.67 -0.87
CA PRO A 204 -1.95 -12.79 -0.38
C PRO A 204 -1.10 -13.98 0.12
N GLN A 205 0.20 -14.00 -0.19
CA GLN A 205 1.12 -15.07 0.22
C GLN A 205 1.89 -14.73 1.50
N MET A 206 1.75 -13.52 2.04
CA MET A 206 2.49 -13.10 3.24
C MET A 206 2.21 -13.99 4.44
N VAL A 207 0.94 -14.24 4.75
CA VAL A 207 0.55 -15.08 5.90
C VAL A 207 0.97 -16.54 5.70
N PRO A 208 0.66 -17.20 4.56
CA PRO A 208 1.14 -18.58 4.32
C PRO A 208 2.66 -18.72 4.35
N THR A 209 3.40 -17.76 3.81
CA THR A 209 4.87 -17.78 3.80
C THR A 209 5.46 -17.66 5.21
N MET A 210 4.86 -16.85 6.06
CA MET A 210 5.24 -16.72 7.48
C MET A 210 4.84 -17.98 8.27
N GLU A 211 3.66 -18.53 8.04
CA GLU A 211 3.18 -19.78 8.66
C GLU A 211 4.11 -20.95 8.33
N ALA A 212 4.59 -21.02 7.09
CA ALA A 212 5.58 -22.02 6.66
C ALA A 212 7.00 -21.78 7.22
N GLY A 213 7.24 -20.67 7.92
CA GLY A 213 8.55 -20.32 8.48
C GLY A 213 9.57 -19.83 7.43
N THR A 214 9.16 -19.57 6.20
CA THR A 214 10.05 -19.02 5.15
C THR A 214 10.41 -17.58 5.42
N THR A 215 9.47 -16.81 5.98
CA THR A 215 9.71 -15.45 6.49
C THR A 215 9.40 -15.39 7.99
N ALA A 216 10.13 -14.55 8.70
CA ALA A 216 9.95 -14.31 10.14
C ALA A 216 9.01 -13.13 10.43
N GLY A 217 8.54 -12.48 9.40
CA GLY A 217 7.65 -11.32 9.42
C GLY A 217 7.61 -10.67 8.06
N TYR A 218 6.90 -9.55 7.95
CA TYR A 218 6.74 -8.84 6.68
C TYR A 218 6.21 -7.41 6.88
N CYS A 219 6.31 -6.60 5.83
CA CYS A 219 5.56 -5.35 5.68
C CYS A 219 4.60 -5.48 4.50
N VAL A 220 3.31 -5.18 4.73
CA VAL A 220 2.26 -5.31 3.72
C VAL A 220 1.05 -4.45 4.06
N GLY A 221 0.24 -4.11 3.06
CA GLY A 221 -1.09 -3.53 3.23
C GLY A 221 -2.10 -4.52 3.81
N GLU A 222 -3.24 -4.02 4.30
CA GLU A 222 -4.33 -4.84 4.81
C GLU A 222 -5.06 -5.61 3.68
N PRO A 223 -5.69 -6.76 3.99
CA PRO A 223 -6.03 -7.28 5.33
C PRO A 223 -5.01 -8.27 5.91
N TRP A 224 -3.84 -8.43 5.32
CA TRP A 224 -2.95 -9.56 5.61
C TRP A 224 -2.26 -9.47 6.98
N ASN A 225 -2.13 -8.27 7.58
CA ASN A 225 -1.68 -8.14 8.98
C ASN A 225 -2.78 -8.60 9.93
N GLN A 226 -4.01 -8.13 9.74
CA GLN A 226 -5.14 -8.53 10.58
C GLN A 226 -5.50 -10.01 10.41
N GLN A 227 -5.26 -10.59 9.25
CA GLN A 227 -5.41 -12.03 9.04
C GLN A 227 -4.39 -12.84 9.88
N ALA A 228 -3.13 -12.37 9.96
CA ALA A 228 -2.13 -13.02 10.80
C ALA A 228 -2.52 -12.99 12.29
N VAL A 229 -3.02 -11.85 12.79
CA VAL A 229 -3.52 -11.71 14.16
C VAL A 229 -4.71 -12.64 14.40
N THR A 230 -5.69 -12.63 13.51
CA THR A 230 -6.90 -13.46 13.63
C THR A 230 -6.58 -14.94 13.66
N LYS A 231 -5.61 -15.38 12.85
CA LYS A 231 -5.11 -16.77 12.85
C LYS A 231 -4.18 -17.09 14.00
N GLY A 232 -3.77 -16.11 14.81
CA GLY A 232 -2.81 -16.30 15.90
C GLY A 232 -1.40 -16.64 15.42
N LEU A 233 -0.98 -16.14 14.25
CA LEU A 233 0.31 -16.44 13.60
C LEU A 233 1.34 -15.32 13.76
N GLY A 234 0.91 -14.10 14.02
CA GLY A 234 1.82 -12.95 14.09
C GLY A 234 1.22 -11.74 14.77
N VAL A 235 2.10 -10.81 15.07
CA VAL A 235 1.82 -9.57 15.81
C VAL A 235 2.34 -8.37 15.01
N PRO A 236 1.47 -7.43 14.62
CA PRO A 236 1.88 -6.15 14.10
C PRO A 236 2.65 -5.35 15.15
N VAL A 237 3.82 -4.87 14.79
CA VAL A 237 4.69 -4.09 15.70
C VAL A 237 4.52 -2.58 15.54
N LEU A 238 4.08 -2.14 14.35
CA LEU A 238 3.72 -0.74 14.07
C LEU A 238 2.91 -0.64 12.77
N THR A 239 2.26 0.49 12.59
CA THR A 239 1.58 0.86 11.34
C THR A 239 2.42 1.81 10.51
N SER A 240 2.14 1.93 9.20
CA SER A 240 2.84 2.87 8.32
C SER A 240 2.70 4.33 8.76
N GLU A 241 1.58 4.68 9.41
CA GLU A 241 1.36 6.01 9.99
C GLU A 241 2.40 6.37 11.06
N ASN A 242 2.91 5.39 11.80
CA ASN A 242 3.94 5.61 12.82
C ASN A 242 5.32 5.94 12.20
N LEU A 243 5.56 5.54 10.96
CA LEU A 243 6.82 5.78 10.24
C LEU A 243 6.77 7.07 9.42
N TRP A 244 5.69 7.27 8.72
CA TRP A 244 5.46 8.46 7.90
C TRP A 244 3.96 8.77 7.87
N PRO A 245 3.49 9.63 8.79
CA PRO A 245 2.08 10.01 8.89
C PRO A 245 1.55 10.60 7.58
N ASN A 246 0.42 10.11 7.13
CA ASN A 246 -0.21 10.50 5.86
C ASN A 246 0.68 10.24 4.62
N GLY A 247 1.53 9.23 4.68
CA GLY A 247 2.32 8.80 3.52
C GLY A 247 1.43 8.16 2.46
N SER A 248 1.63 8.54 1.19
CA SER A 248 0.94 7.90 0.06
C SER A 248 1.36 6.43 -0.03
N ASP A 249 0.39 5.53 -0.17
CA ASP A 249 0.68 4.10 -0.32
C ASP A 249 0.35 3.60 -1.73
N LYS A 250 -0.86 3.89 -2.21
CA LYS A 250 -1.30 3.44 -3.54
C LYS A 250 -1.72 4.61 -4.41
N VAL A 251 -1.43 4.47 -5.70
CA VAL A 251 -1.84 5.42 -6.74
C VAL A 251 -2.60 4.69 -7.84
N PHE A 252 -3.42 5.40 -8.59
CA PHE A 252 -3.92 4.94 -9.86
C PHE A 252 -2.91 5.34 -10.94
N GLY A 253 -2.32 4.36 -11.61
CA GLY A 253 -1.30 4.57 -12.63
C GLY A 253 -1.80 4.24 -14.02
N VAL A 254 -1.45 5.09 -14.99
CA VAL A 254 -1.68 4.88 -16.43
C VAL A 254 -0.41 5.22 -17.20
N THR A 255 -0.22 4.67 -18.41
CA THR A 255 0.87 5.18 -19.25
C THR A 255 0.58 6.61 -19.70
N LYS A 256 1.62 7.43 -19.85
CA LYS A 256 1.50 8.79 -20.41
C LYS A 256 0.87 8.74 -21.81
N ALA A 257 1.26 7.76 -22.62
CA ALA A 257 0.72 7.57 -23.95
C ALA A 257 -0.80 7.30 -23.93
N PHE A 258 -1.30 6.52 -22.96
CA PHE A 258 -2.74 6.32 -22.79
C PHE A 258 -3.45 7.63 -22.42
N ALA A 259 -2.92 8.36 -21.45
CA ALA A 259 -3.53 9.60 -20.99
C ALA A 259 -3.52 10.70 -22.07
N ASP A 260 -2.44 10.82 -22.83
CA ASP A 260 -2.33 11.79 -23.94
C ASP A 260 -3.33 11.46 -25.06
N LYS A 261 -3.53 10.17 -25.36
CA LYS A 261 -4.48 9.72 -26.37
C LYS A 261 -5.93 9.78 -25.91
N ASN A 262 -6.17 9.64 -24.61
CA ASN A 262 -7.51 9.52 -24.02
C ASN A 262 -7.70 10.52 -22.84
N PRO A 263 -7.55 11.83 -23.05
CA PRO A 263 -7.58 12.80 -21.97
C PRO A 263 -8.96 12.89 -21.28
N ASN A 264 -10.07 12.85 -22.02
CA ASN A 264 -11.39 12.88 -21.42
C ASN A 264 -11.69 11.58 -20.64
N THR A 265 -11.30 10.43 -21.16
CA THR A 265 -11.38 9.13 -20.48
C THR A 265 -10.63 9.17 -19.15
N THR A 266 -9.40 9.69 -19.15
CA THR A 266 -8.57 9.82 -17.95
C THR A 266 -9.23 10.74 -16.90
N ILE A 267 -9.71 11.91 -17.31
CA ILE A 267 -10.40 12.83 -16.40
C ILE A 267 -11.67 12.19 -15.82
N ARG A 268 -12.47 11.53 -16.64
CA ARG A 268 -13.70 10.84 -16.21
C ARG A 268 -13.41 9.70 -15.23
N THR A 269 -12.34 8.93 -15.47
CA THR A 269 -11.86 7.91 -14.53
C THR A 269 -11.52 8.54 -13.16
N VAL A 270 -10.75 9.63 -13.16
CA VAL A 270 -10.40 10.35 -11.92
C VAL A 270 -11.65 10.88 -11.20
N LYS A 271 -12.63 11.42 -11.95
CA LYS A 271 -13.91 11.87 -11.34
C LYS A 271 -14.65 10.73 -10.64
N ALA A 272 -14.72 9.54 -11.24
CA ALA A 272 -15.35 8.37 -10.63
C ALA A 272 -14.59 7.95 -9.36
N LEU A 273 -13.26 7.95 -9.37
CA LEU A 273 -12.40 7.63 -8.22
C LEU A 273 -12.52 8.65 -7.09
N ILE A 274 -12.61 9.95 -7.41
CA ILE A 274 -12.87 11.02 -6.42
C ILE A 274 -14.20 10.77 -5.72
N ARG A 275 -15.27 10.46 -6.46
CA ARG A 275 -16.59 10.15 -5.89
C ARG A 275 -16.54 8.93 -4.97
N ALA A 276 -15.86 7.87 -5.38
CA ALA A 276 -15.70 6.66 -4.58
C ALA A 276 -14.91 6.92 -3.29
N SER A 277 -13.81 7.65 -3.39
CA SER A 277 -12.98 8.01 -2.24
C SER A 277 -13.71 8.96 -1.28
N ALA A 278 -14.46 9.94 -1.80
CA ALA A 278 -15.31 10.82 -1.00
C ALA A 278 -16.41 10.03 -0.27
N TRP A 279 -17.04 9.09 -0.94
CA TRP A 279 -18.04 8.21 -0.34
C TRP A 279 -17.45 7.36 0.79
N LEU A 280 -16.25 6.82 0.62
CA LEU A 280 -15.56 6.03 1.65
C LEU A 280 -15.31 6.81 2.94
N ASP A 281 -14.95 8.08 2.85
CA ASP A 281 -14.59 8.92 4.00
C ASP A 281 -15.76 9.81 4.48
N ALA A 282 -16.92 9.73 3.82
CA ALA A 282 -18.10 10.52 4.17
C ALA A 282 -18.61 10.21 5.58
N ASN A 283 -19.15 11.23 6.25
CA ASN A 283 -19.82 11.13 7.55
C ASN A 283 -18.99 10.34 8.57
N ASN A 284 -17.71 10.70 8.69
CA ASN A 284 -16.77 10.02 9.59
C ASN A 284 -16.68 8.48 9.35
N ASN A 285 -16.49 8.10 8.09
CA ASN A 285 -16.33 6.70 7.64
C ASN A 285 -17.61 5.84 7.75
N ALA A 286 -18.81 6.45 7.82
CA ALA A 286 -20.06 5.71 8.00
C ALA A 286 -20.34 4.66 6.90
N ASN A 287 -19.77 4.84 5.71
CA ASN A 287 -19.94 3.90 4.59
C ASN A 287 -18.92 2.74 4.57
N ARG A 288 -17.91 2.77 5.45
CA ARG A 288 -16.87 1.73 5.49
C ARG A 288 -17.41 0.31 5.72
N PRO A 289 -18.44 0.07 6.56
CA PRO A 289 -19.02 -1.26 6.70
C PRO A 289 -19.63 -1.82 5.41
N GLU A 290 -20.23 -0.98 4.56
CA GLU A 290 -20.71 -1.39 3.23
C GLU A 290 -19.53 -1.70 2.29
N ALA A 291 -18.50 -0.86 2.30
CA ALA A 291 -17.27 -1.09 1.53
C ALA A 291 -16.59 -2.42 1.90
N VAL A 292 -16.56 -2.76 3.20
CA VAL A 292 -16.03 -4.04 3.69
C VAL A 292 -16.79 -5.21 3.04
N LYS A 293 -18.12 -5.19 3.01
CA LYS A 293 -18.94 -6.23 2.36
C LYS A 293 -18.67 -6.32 0.86
N ILE A 294 -18.43 -5.19 0.20
CA ILE A 294 -18.10 -5.17 -1.22
C ILE A 294 -16.78 -5.92 -1.46
N ILE A 295 -15.72 -5.52 -0.77
CA ILE A 295 -14.38 -6.05 -1.05
C ILE A 295 -14.10 -7.42 -0.43
N SER A 296 -14.91 -7.91 0.51
CA SER A 296 -14.81 -9.26 1.03
C SER A 296 -15.17 -10.34 -0.01
N ARG A 297 -15.88 -9.96 -1.05
CA ARG A 297 -16.25 -10.89 -2.13
C ARG A 297 -15.00 -11.42 -2.86
N PRO A 298 -15.01 -12.71 -3.31
CA PRO A 298 -13.87 -13.34 -4.01
C PRO A 298 -13.38 -12.60 -5.25
N ALA A 299 -14.27 -11.85 -5.90
CA ALA A 299 -13.95 -11.01 -7.06
C ALA A 299 -12.97 -9.87 -6.73
N TYR A 300 -12.90 -9.45 -5.47
CA TYR A 300 -12.03 -8.38 -5.00
C TYR A 300 -10.93 -8.92 -4.07
N VAL A 301 -10.96 -8.56 -2.79
CA VAL A 301 -9.94 -9.01 -1.82
C VAL A 301 -10.16 -10.47 -1.44
N GLY A 302 -11.42 -10.86 -1.17
CA GLY A 302 -11.78 -12.24 -0.87
C GLY A 302 -11.33 -12.72 0.51
N ALA A 303 -11.09 -11.81 1.45
CA ALA A 303 -10.83 -12.12 2.86
C ALA A 303 -12.12 -11.99 3.70
N ASP A 304 -12.12 -12.59 4.89
CA ASP A 304 -13.25 -12.52 5.81
C ASP A 304 -13.61 -11.08 6.16
N GLU A 305 -14.93 -10.77 6.19
CA GLU A 305 -15.44 -9.43 6.51
C GLU A 305 -14.91 -8.89 7.85
N LYS A 306 -14.83 -9.75 8.87
CA LYS A 306 -14.36 -9.36 10.22
C LYS A 306 -12.88 -8.99 10.20
N VAL A 307 -12.08 -9.67 9.37
CA VAL A 307 -10.66 -9.39 9.21
C VAL A 307 -10.48 -8.04 8.51
N ILE A 308 -11.18 -7.81 7.40
CA ILE A 308 -11.14 -6.54 6.66
C ILE A 308 -11.67 -5.39 7.53
N ALA A 309 -12.77 -5.59 8.24
CA ALA A 309 -13.39 -4.57 9.11
C ALA A 309 -12.45 -4.07 10.20
N ASN A 310 -11.56 -4.92 10.69
CA ASN A 310 -10.65 -4.57 11.78
C ASN A 310 -9.79 -3.34 11.50
N SER A 311 -9.36 -3.12 10.27
CA SER A 311 -8.58 -1.94 9.87
C SER A 311 -9.43 -0.88 9.17
N MET A 312 -10.46 -1.30 8.43
CA MET A 312 -11.28 -0.40 7.62
C MET A 312 -12.26 0.45 8.43
N THR A 313 -12.65 0.01 9.62
CA THR A 313 -13.70 0.68 10.43
C THR A 313 -13.15 1.45 11.63
N GLY A 314 -11.87 1.83 11.60
CA GLY A 314 -11.28 2.74 12.59
C GLY A 314 -10.66 2.06 13.81
N THR A 315 -10.45 0.76 13.76
CA THR A 315 -9.74 0.01 14.81
C THR A 315 -8.62 -0.82 14.20
N PHE A 316 -7.69 -1.29 15.05
CA PHE A 316 -6.61 -2.17 14.64
C PHE A 316 -6.23 -3.09 15.80
N GLU A 317 -6.11 -4.40 15.54
CA GLU A 317 -5.77 -5.39 16.55
C GLU A 317 -4.28 -5.74 16.43
N PHE A 318 -3.51 -5.52 17.51
CA PHE A 318 -2.08 -5.81 17.54
C PHE A 318 -1.79 -7.24 18.03
N GLU A 319 -2.37 -7.66 19.12
CA GLU A 319 -2.42 -9.05 19.58
C GLU A 319 -3.90 -9.44 19.72
N LYS A 320 -4.20 -10.72 19.72
CA LYS A 320 -5.57 -11.19 19.90
C LYS A 320 -6.18 -10.64 21.20
N GLY A 321 -7.20 -9.81 21.07
CA GLY A 321 -7.85 -9.11 22.18
C GLY A 321 -7.24 -7.73 22.50
N ASP A 322 -6.13 -7.32 21.89
CA ASP A 322 -5.58 -5.96 22.01
C ASP A 322 -5.98 -5.09 20.81
N LYS A 323 -7.26 -4.78 20.76
CA LYS A 323 -7.84 -3.93 19.73
C LYS A 323 -7.81 -2.47 20.16
N ARG A 324 -7.21 -1.61 19.33
CA ARG A 324 -7.01 -0.17 19.61
C ARG A 324 -7.70 0.69 18.56
N PRO A 325 -8.20 1.89 18.92
CA PRO A 325 -8.71 2.84 17.95
C PRO A 325 -7.56 3.40 17.10
N ILE A 326 -7.66 3.26 15.79
CA ILE A 326 -6.80 3.90 14.78
C ILE A 326 -7.72 4.36 13.64
N PRO A 327 -8.45 5.48 13.83
CA PRO A 327 -9.48 5.93 12.89
C PRO A 327 -8.93 6.30 11.52
N ASP A 328 -7.66 6.68 11.47
CA ASP A 328 -6.97 7.15 10.27
C ASP A 328 -6.00 6.11 9.69
N PHE A 329 -6.19 4.83 10.03
CA PHE A 329 -5.36 3.75 9.49
C PHE A 329 -5.37 3.75 7.94
N ASN A 330 -6.53 3.93 7.30
CA ASN A 330 -6.65 4.23 5.88
C ASN A 330 -7.35 5.58 5.68
N LYS A 331 -6.80 6.39 4.78
CA LYS A 331 -7.40 7.64 4.31
C LYS A 331 -7.54 7.58 2.79
N PHE A 332 -8.72 7.99 2.27
CA PHE A 332 -8.99 7.97 0.83
C PHE A 332 -9.30 9.37 0.26
N PHE A 333 -9.93 10.25 1.04
CA PHE A 333 -10.36 11.55 0.55
C PHE A 333 -10.21 12.71 1.56
N ARG A 334 -10.35 12.48 2.86
CA ARG A 334 -10.31 13.55 3.86
C ARG A 334 -9.03 14.37 3.77
N GLY A 335 -9.13 15.71 3.88
CA GLY A 335 -7.98 16.60 3.83
C GLY A 335 -7.35 16.71 2.44
N TYR A 336 -8.15 16.50 1.38
CA TYR A 336 -7.72 16.52 -0.02
C TYR A 336 -6.73 15.39 -0.38
N TYR A 337 -6.72 14.30 0.35
CA TYR A 337 -6.06 13.07 -0.07
C TYR A 337 -6.69 12.60 -1.39
N GLY A 338 -5.93 12.06 -2.27
CA GLY A 338 -6.34 11.78 -3.66
C GLY A 338 -5.60 12.65 -4.67
N MET A 339 -5.12 13.84 -4.25
CA MET A 339 -4.23 14.65 -5.07
C MET A 339 -2.82 14.04 -5.07
N PRO A 340 -2.16 13.92 -6.24
CA PRO A 340 -0.75 13.53 -6.29
C PRO A 340 0.13 14.72 -5.87
N TYR A 341 0.70 14.66 -4.66
CA TYR A 341 1.55 15.73 -4.14
C TYR A 341 3.02 15.52 -4.51
N TYR A 342 3.72 16.60 -4.83
CA TYR A 342 5.18 16.56 -5.04
C TYR A 342 5.95 16.09 -3.81
N SER A 343 5.46 16.39 -2.60
CA SER A 343 6.04 15.89 -1.34
C SER A 343 6.13 14.36 -1.29
N ASP A 344 5.14 13.67 -1.84
CA ASP A 344 5.13 12.21 -1.89
C ASP A 344 6.25 11.69 -2.80
N ALA A 345 6.39 12.31 -3.99
CA ALA A 345 7.45 11.97 -4.91
C ALA A 345 8.85 12.26 -4.32
N ILE A 346 9.01 13.39 -3.62
CA ILE A 346 10.27 13.75 -2.93
C ILE A 346 10.61 12.72 -1.86
N TRP A 347 9.63 12.33 -1.03
CA TRP A 347 9.84 11.30 -0.01
C TRP A 347 10.31 9.98 -0.63
N TRP A 348 9.59 9.47 -1.64
CA TRP A 348 9.91 8.18 -2.25
C TRP A 348 11.24 8.20 -3.00
N THR A 349 11.56 9.26 -3.71
CA THR A 349 12.87 9.40 -4.38
C THR A 349 14.00 9.53 -3.36
N THR A 350 13.76 10.17 -2.21
CA THR A 350 14.72 10.20 -1.10
C THR A 350 14.98 8.80 -0.54
N GLN A 351 13.93 7.96 -0.41
CA GLN A 351 14.12 6.57 0.00
C GLN A 351 14.86 5.75 -1.08
N MET A 352 14.56 5.96 -2.36
CA MET A 352 15.28 5.31 -3.46
C MET A 352 16.79 5.61 -3.41
N ARG A 353 17.16 6.87 -3.14
CA ARG A 353 18.57 7.29 -2.96
C ARG A 353 19.18 6.65 -1.73
N ARG A 354 18.54 6.81 -0.58
CA ARG A 354 19.02 6.26 0.70
C ARG A 354 19.38 4.78 0.62
N TRP A 355 18.60 4.00 -0.13
CA TRP A 355 18.77 2.56 -0.23
C TRP A 355 19.53 2.10 -1.47
N GLY A 356 20.07 3.03 -2.26
CA GLY A 356 20.96 2.74 -3.38
C GLY A 356 20.27 2.36 -4.69
N HIS A 357 18.96 2.54 -4.84
CA HIS A 357 18.26 2.33 -6.11
C HIS A 357 18.62 3.37 -7.16
N ILE A 358 18.87 4.61 -6.77
CA ILE A 358 19.31 5.70 -7.65
C ILE A 358 20.52 6.41 -7.03
N PRO A 359 21.38 7.05 -7.87
CA PRO A 359 22.59 7.71 -7.38
C PRO A 359 22.31 8.86 -6.40
N GLU A 360 23.31 9.15 -5.56
CA GLU A 360 23.32 10.29 -4.62
C GLU A 360 23.60 11.62 -5.31
N GLN A 361 22.91 12.05 -6.30
CA GLN A 361 23.12 13.38 -6.89
C GLN A 361 22.06 14.39 -6.49
#